data_120a67794f68773788e53a91c9ffac5a
#
_entry.id   120a67794f68773788e53a91c9ffac5a
#
_cell.length_a   1.000
_cell.length_b   1.000
_cell.length_c   1.000
_cell.angle_alpha   90.00
_cell.angle_beta   90.00
_cell.angle_gamma   90.00
#
_symmetry.space_group_name_H-M   'P 1'
#
loop_
_entity.id
_entity.type
_entity.pdbx_description
1 polymer ?
#
loop_
_entity_poly.entity_id
_entity_poly.type
_entity_poly.pdbx_seq_one_letter_code
_entity_poly.pdbx_strand_id
1 'polypeptide(L)'
;MFQVTTMDLNDVPKTKDGAVDYTQDFFGKPTSLTVSGQLNGETYAQAFRNIYTFGPTFRAENSNTPRHLAEFWMIEPEVAFIEIAENMQLAEDFIKYCVRWALDNCKDDLQFLNDMFDKGLIERLQSVLKDEFVRLSYTEGVKILEDAVAKGHKFEFPIYWGADLASEHERYLVEEHFKRPVILTDYPKEIKSFYMKQNDDGKTVRAMDCLLYTSDAA
;
A
#
# COMPACT_ATOMS: atom_id res chain seq x y z
N MET A 1 -2.13 6.12 15.97
CA MET A 1 -2.55 7.44 15.44
C MET A 1 -1.86 8.54 16.24
N PHE A 2 -1.49 9.66 15.61
CA PHE A 2 -0.99 10.83 16.32
C PHE A 2 -2.16 11.62 16.90
N GLN A 3 -2.18 11.83 18.21
CA GLN A 3 -3.15 12.70 18.84
C GLN A 3 -2.78 14.17 18.65
N VAL A 4 -3.79 15.03 18.51
CA VAL A 4 -3.65 16.47 18.40
C VAL A 4 -4.41 17.12 19.54
N THR A 5 -3.76 18.02 20.29
CA THR A 5 -4.33 18.75 21.38
C THR A 5 -3.69 20.14 21.51
N THR A 6 -4.45 21.11 22.00
CA THR A 6 -3.96 22.42 22.38
C THR A 6 -3.78 22.57 23.89
N MET A 7 -4.07 21.50 24.66
CA MET A 7 -3.87 21.48 26.11
C MET A 7 -2.38 21.41 26.47
N ASP A 8 -2.01 22.04 27.59
CA ASP A 8 -0.66 21.86 28.14
C ASP A 8 -0.51 20.42 28.67
N LEU A 9 0.42 19.67 28.09
CA LEU A 9 0.67 18.27 28.48
C LEU A 9 1.27 18.14 29.89
N ASN A 10 1.80 19.23 30.49
CA ASN A 10 2.30 19.23 31.86
C ASN A 10 1.18 19.46 32.89
N ASP A 11 0.04 20.04 32.47
CA ASP A 11 -1.12 20.33 33.31
C ASP A 11 -2.41 20.04 32.55
N VAL A 12 -2.64 18.75 32.29
CA VAL A 12 -3.81 18.28 31.53
C VAL A 12 -5.06 18.37 32.41
N PRO A 13 -6.10 19.13 31.98
CA PRO A 13 -7.39 19.17 32.67
C PRO A 13 -8.02 17.79 32.85
N LYS A 14 -8.61 17.54 34.03
CA LYS A 14 -9.21 16.23 34.35
C LYS A 14 -10.65 16.35 34.79
N THR A 15 -11.43 15.38 34.44
CA THR A 15 -12.79 15.18 34.91
C THR A 15 -12.80 14.70 36.38
N LYS A 16 -13.97 14.65 37.02
CA LYS A 16 -14.09 14.25 38.42
C LYS A 16 -13.65 12.81 38.70
N ASP A 17 -13.68 11.96 37.68
CA ASP A 17 -13.25 10.55 37.72
C ASP A 17 -11.79 10.36 37.32
N GLY A 18 -11.07 11.47 37.05
CA GLY A 18 -9.64 11.45 36.76
C GLY A 18 -9.26 11.24 35.30
N ALA A 19 -10.23 11.12 34.41
CA ALA A 19 -9.98 11.05 32.95
C ALA A 19 -9.60 12.44 32.40
N VAL A 20 -9.01 12.48 31.20
CA VAL A 20 -8.73 13.74 30.51
C VAL A 20 -10.03 14.45 30.13
N ASP A 21 -10.15 15.71 30.49
CA ASP A 21 -11.31 16.54 30.17
C ASP A 21 -11.12 17.23 28.81
N TYR A 22 -11.43 16.54 27.73
CA TYR A 22 -11.34 17.05 26.37
C TYR A 22 -12.30 18.21 26.05
N THR A 23 -13.28 18.51 26.94
CA THR A 23 -14.15 19.67 26.75
C THR A 23 -13.36 20.98 26.88
N GLN A 24 -12.19 20.95 27.53
CA GLN A 24 -11.26 22.07 27.65
C GLN A 24 -10.31 22.21 26.49
N ASP A 25 -10.27 21.25 25.56
CA ASP A 25 -9.46 21.33 24.34
C ASP A 25 -10.15 22.17 23.27
N PHE A 26 -9.38 22.74 22.37
CA PHE A 26 -9.89 23.44 21.18
C PHE A 26 -10.91 22.62 20.40
N PHE A 27 -10.66 21.33 20.25
CA PHE A 27 -11.53 20.41 19.49
C PHE A 27 -12.76 19.94 20.27
N GLY A 28 -12.79 20.10 21.59
CA GLY A 28 -13.88 19.65 22.48
C GLY A 28 -14.02 18.14 22.60
N LYS A 29 -13.14 17.36 21.98
CA LYS A 29 -13.14 15.87 21.97
C LYS A 29 -11.75 15.35 21.60
N PRO A 30 -11.46 14.06 21.89
CA PRO A 30 -10.23 13.41 21.42
C PRO A 30 -10.12 13.51 19.90
N THR A 31 -9.00 14.06 19.42
CA THR A 31 -8.77 14.29 17.99
C THR A 31 -7.42 13.72 17.59
N SER A 32 -7.34 13.18 16.39
CA SER A 32 -6.12 12.63 15.82
C SER A 32 -5.91 13.10 14.39
N LEU A 33 -4.66 13.08 13.94
CA LEU A 33 -4.35 13.23 12.53
C LEU A 33 -4.90 12.02 11.76
N THR A 34 -5.33 12.26 10.52
CA THR A 34 -5.91 11.20 9.69
C THR A 34 -4.87 10.15 9.30
N VAL A 35 -5.26 8.90 9.25
CA VAL A 35 -4.46 7.78 8.78
C VAL A 35 -4.81 7.36 7.35
N SER A 36 -5.95 7.85 6.81
CA SER A 36 -6.46 7.59 5.47
C SER A 36 -7.69 8.44 5.21
N GLY A 37 -7.95 8.78 3.96
CA GLY A 37 -9.20 9.40 3.50
C GLY A 37 -10.30 8.38 3.18
N GLN A 38 -10.02 7.08 3.24
CA GLN A 38 -10.88 5.99 2.77
C GLN A 38 -12.30 6.05 3.37
N LEU A 39 -12.45 6.08 4.69
CA LEU A 39 -13.77 6.02 5.33
C LEU A 39 -14.69 7.18 4.92
N ASN A 40 -14.14 8.38 4.81
CA ASN A 40 -14.89 9.52 4.30
C ASN A 40 -15.16 9.40 2.81
N GLY A 41 -14.18 8.93 2.04
CA GLY A 41 -14.27 8.71 0.61
C GLY A 41 -15.35 7.70 0.24
N GLU A 42 -15.42 6.56 0.92
CA GLU A 42 -16.44 5.53 0.69
C GLU A 42 -17.88 6.07 0.84
N THR A 43 -18.10 6.98 1.78
CA THR A 43 -19.42 7.62 1.95
C THR A 43 -19.82 8.39 0.69
N TYR A 44 -18.89 9.11 0.06
CA TYR A 44 -19.14 9.85 -1.18
C TYR A 44 -19.18 8.93 -2.41
N ALA A 45 -18.41 7.83 -2.41
CA ALA A 45 -18.45 6.85 -3.49
C ALA A 45 -19.83 6.22 -3.66
N GLN A 46 -20.62 6.08 -2.59
CA GLN A 46 -22.00 5.60 -2.67
C GLN A 46 -22.91 6.55 -3.49
N ALA A 47 -22.62 7.84 -3.51
CA ALA A 47 -23.39 8.83 -4.26
C ALA A 47 -22.81 9.13 -5.65
N PHE A 48 -21.48 9.23 -5.74
CA PHE A 48 -20.77 9.66 -6.95
C PHE A 48 -20.12 8.51 -7.73
N ARG A 49 -20.15 7.31 -7.21
CA ARG A 49 -19.56 6.09 -7.74
C ARG A 49 -18.02 6.11 -7.77
N ASN A 50 -17.42 7.05 -8.45
CA ASN A 50 -15.98 7.16 -8.62
C ASN A 50 -15.49 8.44 -7.96
N ILE A 51 -14.71 8.32 -6.91
CA ILE A 51 -14.07 9.43 -6.23
C ILE A 51 -12.61 9.10 -5.96
N TYR A 52 -11.85 10.06 -5.56
CA TYR A 52 -10.54 9.85 -4.94
C TYR A 52 -10.32 10.87 -3.83
N THR A 53 -9.53 10.50 -2.84
CA THR A 53 -8.95 11.45 -1.90
C THR A 53 -7.48 11.64 -2.24
N PHE A 54 -6.97 12.85 -2.02
CA PHE A 54 -5.56 13.18 -2.19
C PHE A 54 -5.13 14.14 -1.10
N GLY A 55 -4.26 13.70 -0.23
CA GLY A 55 -3.82 14.52 0.89
C GLY A 55 -2.80 13.83 1.80
N PRO A 56 -2.28 14.58 2.78
CA PRO A 56 -1.35 14.05 3.76
C PRO A 56 -2.04 13.06 4.70
N THR A 57 -1.33 11.99 5.01
CA THR A 57 -1.72 10.97 5.98
C THR A 57 -0.62 10.76 7.00
N PHE A 58 -1.01 10.35 8.21
CA PHE A 58 -0.11 10.28 9.34
C PHE A 58 -0.27 8.94 10.06
N ARG A 59 0.80 8.15 10.12
CA ARG A 59 0.79 6.84 10.78
C ARG A 59 1.93 6.74 11.78
N ALA A 60 1.58 6.53 13.05
CA ALA A 60 2.55 6.27 14.11
C ALA A 60 2.88 4.76 14.11
N GLU A 61 3.68 4.34 13.16
CA GLU A 61 4.15 2.97 13.05
C GLU A 61 5.56 2.87 13.65
N ASN A 62 5.76 1.85 14.46
CA ASN A 62 7.09 1.57 15.01
C ASN A 62 7.87 0.68 14.02
N SER A 63 8.13 1.22 12.84
CA SER A 63 8.83 0.53 11.77
C SER A 63 9.95 1.42 11.23
N ASN A 64 11.18 0.89 11.24
CA ASN A 64 12.38 1.58 10.77
C ASN A 64 12.80 1.05 9.39
N THR A 65 11.87 0.95 8.46
CA THR A 65 12.17 0.56 7.09
C THR A 65 12.20 1.77 6.15
N PRO A 66 12.93 1.73 5.04
CA PRO A 66 12.97 2.81 4.06
C PRO A 66 11.60 3.15 3.44
N ARG A 67 10.60 2.26 3.59
CA ARG A 67 9.26 2.39 3.02
C ARG A 67 8.21 2.97 3.97
N HIS A 68 8.54 3.18 5.26
CA HIS A 68 7.59 3.66 6.26
C HIS A 68 7.96 5.06 6.71
N LEU A 69 7.13 6.03 6.34
CA LEU A 69 7.20 7.40 6.79
C LEU A 69 6.04 7.69 7.75
N ALA A 70 6.28 8.56 8.73
CA ALA A 70 5.24 8.99 9.66
C ALA A 70 4.23 9.96 9.03
N GLU A 71 4.64 10.67 7.99
CA GLU A 71 3.82 11.56 7.15
C GLU A 71 4.11 11.27 5.68
N PHE A 72 3.06 11.08 4.90
CA PHE A 72 3.14 10.85 3.45
C PHE A 72 1.82 11.22 2.78
N TRP A 73 1.86 11.42 1.48
CA TRP A 73 0.66 11.70 0.68
C TRP A 73 0.15 10.44 0.02
N MET A 74 -1.16 10.23 0.05
CA MET A 74 -1.81 9.15 -0.69
C MET A 74 -2.78 9.69 -1.73
N ILE A 75 -2.84 9.01 -2.85
CA ILE A 75 -3.95 9.09 -3.80
C ILE A 75 -4.78 7.84 -3.58
N GLU A 76 -6.01 8.01 -3.10
CA GLU A 76 -6.86 6.91 -2.65
C GLU A 76 -8.16 6.90 -3.47
N PRO A 77 -8.18 6.21 -4.63
CA PRO A 77 -9.41 6.06 -5.41
C PRO A 77 -10.37 5.10 -4.72
N GLU A 78 -11.63 5.50 -4.64
CA GLU A 78 -12.76 4.71 -4.14
C GLU A 78 -13.79 4.57 -5.25
N VAL A 79 -14.01 3.34 -5.71
CA VAL A 79 -14.89 3.04 -6.83
C VAL A 79 -15.96 2.05 -6.40
N ALA A 80 -17.18 2.53 -6.24
CA ALA A 80 -18.31 1.68 -5.87
C ALA A 80 -18.78 0.80 -7.01
N PHE A 81 -19.33 -0.39 -6.67
CA PHE A 81 -20.00 -1.32 -7.58
C PHE A 81 -19.08 -1.99 -8.61
N ILE A 82 -17.80 -2.12 -8.30
CA ILE A 82 -16.87 -2.95 -9.07
C ILE A 82 -16.38 -4.14 -8.24
N GLU A 83 -15.89 -5.16 -8.91
CA GLU A 83 -15.28 -6.33 -8.29
C GLU A 83 -13.76 -6.29 -8.44
N ILE A 84 -13.08 -7.30 -7.89
CA ILE A 84 -11.61 -7.35 -7.85
C ILE A 84 -10.97 -7.25 -9.24
N ALA A 85 -11.57 -7.82 -10.27
CA ALA A 85 -11.04 -7.80 -11.62
C ALA A 85 -10.95 -6.38 -12.20
N GLU A 86 -12.02 -5.59 -12.05
CA GLU A 86 -12.03 -4.20 -12.48
C GLU A 86 -11.10 -3.33 -11.63
N ASN A 87 -10.98 -3.65 -10.32
CA ASN A 87 -10.08 -2.92 -9.44
C ASN A 87 -8.60 -3.19 -9.81
N MET A 88 -8.24 -4.42 -10.15
CA MET A 88 -6.90 -4.75 -10.68
C MET A 88 -6.60 -3.99 -11.97
N GLN A 89 -7.57 -3.88 -12.88
CA GLN A 89 -7.39 -3.13 -14.12
C GLN A 89 -7.22 -1.63 -13.85
N LEU A 90 -8.02 -1.07 -12.94
CA LEU A 90 -7.89 0.32 -12.51
C LEU A 90 -6.49 0.60 -11.94
N ALA A 91 -5.98 -0.27 -11.07
CA ALA A 91 -4.66 -0.11 -10.49
C ALA A 91 -3.55 -0.13 -11.55
N GLU A 92 -3.61 -1.06 -12.49
CA GLU A 92 -2.66 -1.12 -13.61
C GLU A 92 -2.71 0.11 -14.49
N ASP A 93 -3.91 0.53 -14.90
CA ASP A 93 -4.11 1.71 -15.76
C ASP A 93 -3.63 2.99 -15.07
N PHE A 94 -3.92 3.12 -13.78
CA PHE A 94 -3.50 4.27 -12.97
C PHE A 94 -1.97 4.36 -12.87
N ILE A 95 -1.29 3.27 -12.53
CA ILE A 95 0.18 3.23 -12.44
C ILE A 95 0.79 3.53 -13.81
N LYS A 96 0.32 2.87 -14.86
CA LYS A 96 0.81 3.11 -16.23
C LYS A 96 0.59 4.54 -16.68
N TYR A 97 -0.55 5.14 -16.33
CA TYR A 97 -0.81 6.54 -16.62
C TYR A 97 0.22 7.46 -15.94
N CYS A 98 0.44 7.29 -14.63
CA CYS A 98 1.41 8.10 -13.88
C CYS A 98 2.84 7.95 -14.42
N VAL A 99 3.27 6.71 -14.69
CA VAL A 99 4.59 6.44 -15.25
C VAL A 99 4.77 7.08 -16.63
N ARG A 100 3.78 6.93 -17.51
CA ARG A 100 3.82 7.56 -18.85
C ARG A 100 3.88 9.07 -18.73
N TRP A 101 3.04 9.66 -17.87
CA TRP A 101 3.03 11.09 -17.67
C TRP A 101 4.39 11.61 -17.19
N ALA A 102 5.01 10.93 -16.23
CA ALA A 102 6.35 11.29 -15.75
C ALA A 102 7.41 11.20 -16.85
N LEU A 103 7.43 10.11 -17.62
CA LEU A 103 8.37 9.94 -18.74
C LEU A 103 8.21 11.01 -19.82
N ASP A 104 6.99 11.48 -20.05
CA ASP A 104 6.70 12.50 -21.07
C ASP A 104 6.98 13.92 -20.58
N ASN A 105 6.70 14.23 -19.31
CA ASN A 105 6.68 15.59 -18.78
C ASN A 105 7.81 15.93 -17.79
N CYS A 106 8.50 14.94 -17.20
CA CYS A 106 9.56 15.14 -16.20
C CYS A 106 10.92 14.61 -16.69
N LYS A 107 11.24 14.81 -17.98
CA LYS A 107 12.43 14.19 -18.62
C LYS A 107 13.74 14.59 -17.97
N ASP A 108 13.92 15.88 -17.68
CA ASP A 108 15.16 16.40 -17.10
C ASP A 108 15.36 15.88 -15.67
N ASP A 109 14.29 15.83 -14.87
CA ASP A 109 14.33 15.30 -13.51
C ASP A 109 14.62 13.79 -13.52
N LEU A 110 13.95 13.04 -14.39
CA LEU A 110 14.18 11.60 -14.52
C LEU A 110 15.57 11.29 -15.02
N GLN A 111 16.11 12.08 -15.95
CA GLN A 111 17.49 11.92 -16.41
C GLN A 111 18.48 12.19 -15.28
N PHE A 112 18.28 13.26 -14.51
CA PHE A 112 19.10 13.56 -13.35
C PHE A 112 19.06 12.43 -12.30
N LEU A 113 17.89 11.93 -11.96
CA LEU A 113 17.73 10.82 -11.01
C LEU A 113 18.38 9.53 -11.54
N ASN A 114 18.22 9.24 -12.84
CA ASN A 114 18.83 8.08 -13.48
C ASN A 114 20.36 8.13 -13.44
N ASP A 115 20.95 9.29 -13.68
CA ASP A 115 22.39 9.44 -13.78
C ASP A 115 23.08 9.51 -12.41
N MET A 116 22.42 10.13 -11.42
CA MET A 116 23.03 10.44 -10.13
C MET A 116 22.69 9.45 -9.02
N PHE A 117 21.52 8.80 -9.09
CA PHE A 117 21.01 7.97 -7.97
C PHE A 117 20.72 6.53 -8.37
N ASP A 118 20.12 6.30 -9.55
CA ASP A 118 19.59 4.99 -9.89
C ASP A 118 19.75 4.70 -11.38
N LYS A 119 20.92 4.20 -11.75
CA LYS A 119 21.21 3.80 -13.13
C LYS A 119 20.27 2.67 -13.57
N GLY A 120 19.41 2.95 -14.55
CA GLY A 120 18.38 2.03 -15.04
C GLY A 120 16.97 2.40 -14.61
N LEU A 121 16.76 3.52 -13.89
CA LEU A 121 15.45 4.02 -13.53
C LEU A 121 14.51 4.17 -14.73
N ILE A 122 14.99 4.85 -15.79
CA ILE A 122 14.18 5.09 -17.00
C ILE A 122 13.82 3.79 -17.70
N GLU A 123 14.75 2.83 -17.79
CA GLU A 123 14.50 1.53 -18.39
C GLU A 123 13.45 0.74 -17.60
N ARG A 124 13.53 0.75 -16.27
CA ARG A 124 12.51 0.12 -15.42
C ARG A 124 11.13 0.76 -15.57
N LEU A 125 11.04 2.09 -15.58
CA LEU A 125 9.78 2.79 -15.84
C LEU A 125 9.19 2.43 -17.22
N GLN A 126 10.03 2.34 -18.23
CA GLN A 126 9.60 1.91 -19.57
C GLN A 126 9.12 0.46 -19.58
N SER A 127 9.76 -0.43 -18.81
CA SER A 127 9.35 -1.84 -18.70
C SER A 127 7.97 -2.00 -18.07
N VAL A 128 7.61 -1.14 -17.11
CA VAL A 128 6.26 -1.11 -16.50
C VAL A 128 5.17 -0.84 -17.54
N LEU A 129 5.49 -0.04 -18.59
CA LEU A 129 4.51 0.30 -19.62
C LEU A 129 4.35 -0.79 -20.70
N LYS A 130 5.33 -1.69 -20.84
CA LYS A 130 5.44 -2.59 -21.97
C LYS A 130 4.42 -3.72 -21.94
N ASP A 131 4.29 -4.38 -20.81
CA ASP A 131 3.51 -5.60 -20.66
C ASP A 131 2.34 -5.42 -19.69
N GLU A 132 1.33 -6.28 -19.76
CA GLU A 132 0.29 -6.37 -18.74
C GLU A 132 0.88 -6.86 -17.42
N PHE A 133 0.33 -6.39 -16.30
CA PHE A 133 0.73 -6.86 -14.98
C PHE A 133 0.27 -8.31 -14.77
N VAL A 134 1.10 -9.11 -14.15
CA VAL A 134 0.73 -10.49 -13.82
C VAL A 134 -0.39 -10.49 -12.79
N ARG A 135 -1.45 -11.23 -13.02
CA ARG A 135 -2.50 -11.51 -12.03
C ARG A 135 -2.15 -12.82 -11.35
N LEU A 136 -1.84 -12.79 -10.07
CA LEU A 136 -1.35 -13.94 -9.31
C LEU A 136 -2.16 -14.08 -8.01
N SER A 137 -2.62 -15.27 -7.69
CA SER A 137 -3.17 -15.52 -6.36
C SER A 137 -2.06 -15.69 -5.33
N TYR A 138 -2.33 -15.31 -4.08
CA TYR A 138 -1.39 -15.51 -2.96
C TYR A 138 -0.97 -17.00 -2.86
N THR A 139 -1.92 -17.91 -3.03
CA THR A 139 -1.62 -19.35 -2.97
C THR A 139 -0.63 -19.80 -4.03
N GLU A 140 -0.78 -19.31 -5.27
CA GLU A 140 0.20 -19.59 -6.34
C GLU A 140 1.53 -18.90 -6.06
N GLY A 141 1.50 -17.67 -5.56
CA GLY A 141 2.72 -16.95 -5.16
C GLY A 141 3.53 -17.69 -4.11
N VAL A 142 2.87 -18.15 -3.04
CA VAL A 142 3.54 -18.96 -2.01
C VAL A 142 4.14 -20.23 -2.60
N LYS A 143 3.41 -20.93 -3.48
CA LYS A 143 3.93 -22.13 -4.12
C LYS A 143 5.18 -21.85 -4.96
N ILE A 144 5.22 -20.77 -5.70
CA ILE A 144 6.40 -20.35 -6.47
C ILE A 144 7.61 -20.12 -5.53
N LEU A 145 7.37 -19.48 -4.39
CA LEU A 145 8.41 -19.20 -3.39
C LEU A 145 8.89 -20.49 -2.70
N GLU A 146 8.00 -21.39 -2.34
CA GLU A 146 8.34 -22.72 -1.79
C GLU A 146 9.15 -23.55 -2.80
N ASP A 147 8.77 -23.51 -4.07
CA ASP A 147 9.51 -24.18 -5.15
C ASP A 147 10.91 -23.57 -5.34
N ALA A 148 11.07 -22.27 -5.14
CA ALA A 148 12.37 -21.60 -5.16
C ALA A 148 13.27 -22.09 -4.01
N VAL A 149 12.72 -22.18 -2.81
CA VAL A 149 13.43 -22.73 -1.63
C VAL A 149 13.86 -24.17 -1.89
N ALA A 150 12.96 -25.01 -2.45
CA ALA A 150 13.28 -26.38 -2.79
C ALA A 150 14.42 -26.50 -3.84
N LYS A 151 14.58 -25.49 -4.70
CA LYS A 151 15.68 -25.40 -5.69
C LYS A 151 16.95 -24.77 -5.12
N GLY A 152 16.97 -24.41 -3.82
CA GLY A 152 18.15 -23.91 -3.12
C GLY A 152 18.20 -22.40 -2.95
N HIS A 153 17.16 -21.63 -3.34
CA HIS A 153 17.06 -20.21 -3.00
C HIS A 153 16.89 -20.04 -1.49
N LYS A 154 17.54 -19.05 -0.92
CA LYS A 154 17.49 -18.79 0.52
C LYS A 154 16.84 -17.45 0.78
N PHE A 155 15.72 -17.48 1.50
CA PHE A 155 15.09 -16.28 2.07
C PHE A 155 15.52 -16.13 3.54
N GLU A 156 15.55 -14.90 4.01
CA GLU A 156 15.81 -14.58 5.44
C GLU A 156 14.59 -14.97 6.30
N PHE A 157 13.38 -14.72 5.78
CA PHE A 157 12.13 -15.05 6.46
C PHE A 157 11.52 -16.34 5.91
N PRO A 158 10.90 -17.16 6.78
CA PRO A 158 10.28 -18.41 6.35
C PRO A 158 9.06 -18.15 5.46
N ILE A 159 8.88 -19.00 4.44
CA ILE A 159 7.70 -18.97 3.58
C ILE A 159 6.84 -20.20 3.83
N TYR A 160 5.56 -19.98 4.02
CA TYR A 160 4.51 -21.00 4.14
C TYR A 160 3.14 -20.35 3.88
N TRP A 161 2.15 -21.14 3.54
CA TRP A 161 0.80 -20.60 3.32
C TRP A 161 0.22 -20.01 4.62
N GLY A 162 -0.21 -18.76 4.58
CA GLY A 162 -0.66 -17.98 5.74
C GLY A 162 0.39 -17.03 6.31
N ALA A 163 1.65 -17.08 5.83
CA ALA A 163 2.67 -16.10 6.20
C ALA A 163 2.39 -14.73 5.57
N ASP A 164 2.66 -13.66 6.31
CA ASP A 164 2.74 -12.33 5.72
C ASP A 164 4.04 -12.25 4.88
N LEU A 165 3.91 -11.86 3.60
CA LEU A 165 5.05 -11.85 2.69
C LEU A 165 6.01 -10.71 3.06
N ALA A 166 7.27 -11.06 3.28
CA ALA A 166 8.32 -10.07 3.44
C ALA A 166 8.71 -9.45 2.08
N SER A 167 9.34 -8.28 2.11
CA SER A 167 9.79 -7.57 0.91
C SER A 167 10.68 -8.41 -0.01
N GLU A 168 11.48 -9.32 0.53
CA GLU A 168 12.32 -10.23 -0.26
C GLU A 168 11.49 -11.25 -1.07
N HIS A 169 10.35 -11.73 -0.53
CA HIS A 169 9.43 -12.61 -1.22
C HIS A 169 8.77 -11.91 -2.40
N GLU A 170 8.28 -10.70 -2.16
CA GLU A 170 7.67 -9.86 -3.19
C GLU A 170 8.67 -9.53 -4.31
N ARG A 171 9.89 -9.16 -3.93
CA ARG A 171 10.97 -8.87 -4.87
C ARG A 171 11.30 -10.08 -5.74
N TYR A 172 11.42 -11.27 -5.13
CA TYR A 172 11.66 -12.49 -5.89
C TYR A 172 10.60 -12.72 -6.97
N LEU A 173 9.32 -12.56 -6.62
CA LEU A 173 8.22 -12.73 -7.58
C LEU A 173 8.33 -11.73 -8.74
N VAL A 174 8.60 -10.46 -8.44
CA VAL A 174 8.62 -9.39 -9.46
C VAL A 174 9.91 -9.39 -10.28
N GLU A 175 11.07 -9.50 -9.64
CA GLU A 175 12.37 -9.24 -10.27
C GLU A 175 13.04 -10.51 -10.82
N GLU A 176 12.86 -11.65 -10.14
CA GLU A 176 13.52 -12.87 -10.52
C GLU A 176 12.61 -13.81 -11.31
N HIS A 177 11.38 -14.03 -10.82
CA HIS A 177 10.47 -15.01 -11.40
C HIS A 177 9.74 -14.47 -12.63
N PHE A 178 8.93 -13.40 -12.48
CA PHE A 178 8.11 -12.87 -13.57
C PHE A 178 8.81 -11.79 -14.39
N LYS A 179 9.74 -11.05 -13.80
CA LYS A 179 10.46 -9.91 -14.39
C LYS A 179 9.53 -8.83 -14.95
N ARG A 180 8.43 -8.61 -14.24
CA ARG A 180 7.41 -7.59 -14.52
C ARG A 180 6.51 -7.38 -13.31
N PRO A 181 5.73 -6.28 -13.26
CA PRO A 181 4.82 -6.03 -12.16
C PRO A 181 3.82 -7.17 -11.94
N VAL A 182 3.50 -7.43 -10.68
CA VAL A 182 2.56 -8.48 -10.25
C VAL A 182 1.47 -7.87 -9.38
N ILE A 183 0.22 -8.18 -9.68
CA ILE A 183 -0.89 -7.92 -8.77
C ILE A 183 -1.20 -9.24 -8.06
N LEU A 184 -0.92 -9.28 -6.76
CA LEU A 184 -1.14 -10.42 -5.90
C LEU A 184 -2.51 -10.30 -5.23
N THR A 185 -3.32 -11.34 -5.29
CA THR A 185 -4.71 -11.33 -4.80
C THR A 185 -5.02 -12.54 -3.91
N ASP A 186 -6.23 -12.55 -3.36
CA ASP A 186 -6.78 -13.71 -2.64
C ASP A 186 -5.94 -14.14 -1.44
N TYR A 187 -5.60 -13.15 -0.62
CA TYR A 187 -4.82 -13.35 0.60
C TYR A 187 -5.58 -14.14 1.67
N PRO A 188 -4.89 -14.89 2.55
CA PRO A 188 -5.50 -15.46 3.73
C PRO A 188 -6.20 -14.39 4.57
N LYS A 189 -7.42 -14.67 5.01
CA LYS A 189 -8.23 -13.69 5.78
C LYS A 189 -7.61 -13.30 7.12
N GLU A 190 -6.77 -14.18 7.69
CA GLU A 190 -6.13 -13.98 8.98
C GLU A 190 -5.06 -12.89 8.98
N ILE A 191 -4.47 -12.61 7.80
CA ILE A 191 -3.39 -11.60 7.66
C ILE A 191 -3.87 -10.30 7.00
N LYS A 192 -5.16 -10.16 6.73
CA LYS A 192 -5.76 -8.96 6.14
C LYS A 192 -6.86 -8.39 7.04
N SER A 193 -7.28 -7.16 6.78
CA SER A 193 -8.27 -6.45 7.57
C SER A 193 -9.64 -7.15 7.54
N PHE A 194 -10.35 -7.13 8.64
CA PHE A 194 -11.62 -7.83 8.86
C PHE A 194 -12.75 -7.44 7.89
N TYR A 195 -12.69 -6.25 7.30
CA TYR A 195 -13.70 -5.72 6.39
C TYR A 195 -13.51 -6.16 4.93
N MET A 196 -12.43 -6.85 4.60
CA MET A 196 -12.18 -7.35 3.25
C MET A 196 -13.23 -8.39 2.85
N LYS A 197 -13.74 -8.27 1.61
CA LYS A 197 -14.75 -9.20 1.08
C LYS A 197 -14.17 -10.61 1.00
N GLN A 198 -14.82 -11.57 1.68
CA GLN A 198 -14.37 -12.96 1.66
C GLN A 198 -14.69 -13.64 0.32
N ASN A 199 -13.83 -14.56 -0.08
CA ASN A 199 -14.08 -15.49 -1.17
C ASN A 199 -14.98 -16.65 -0.72
N ASP A 200 -15.56 -17.36 -1.68
CA ASP A 200 -16.48 -18.46 -1.41
C ASP A 200 -15.79 -19.67 -0.74
N ASP A 201 -14.47 -19.73 -0.77
CA ASP A 201 -13.67 -20.75 -0.09
C ASP A 201 -13.65 -20.60 1.45
N GLY A 202 -14.14 -19.46 1.98
CA GLY A 202 -14.17 -19.13 3.39
C GLY A 202 -12.80 -18.96 4.06
N LYS A 203 -11.71 -19.01 3.30
CA LYS A 203 -10.31 -18.94 3.76
C LYS A 203 -9.58 -17.69 3.28
N THR A 204 -9.93 -17.20 2.10
CA THR A 204 -9.26 -16.06 1.48
C THR A 204 -10.18 -14.85 1.33
N VAL A 205 -9.58 -13.68 1.10
CA VAL A 205 -10.28 -12.41 0.90
C VAL A 205 -9.83 -11.74 -0.39
N ARG A 206 -10.74 -10.98 -1.01
CA ARG A 206 -10.51 -10.24 -2.25
C ARG A 206 -9.68 -8.97 -2.03
N ALA A 207 -8.56 -9.12 -1.32
CA ALA A 207 -7.54 -8.09 -1.21
C ALA A 207 -6.59 -8.17 -2.41
N MET A 208 -5.96 -7.06 -2.75
CA MET A 208 -4.88 -7.04 -3.74
C MET A 208 -3.75 -6.13 -3.30
N ASP A 209 -2.53 -6.53 -3.61
CA ASP A 209 -1.33 -5.68 -3.52
C ASP A 209 -0.66 -5.65 -4.89
N CYS A 210 -0.28 -4.46 -5.34
CA CYS A 210 0.41 -4.28 -6.60
C CYS A 210 1.91 -4.20 -6.34
N LEU A 211 2.62 -5.25 -6.69
CA LEU A 211 4.06 -5.38 -6.52
C LEU A 211 4.76 -4.84 -7.76
N LEU A 212 5.56 -3.81 -7.56
CA LEU A 212 6.37 -3.20 -8.60
C LEU A 212 7.86 -3.48 -8.37
N TYR A 213 8.69 -3.25 -9.37
CA TYR A 213 10.14 -3.22 -9.20
C TYR A 213 10.49 -2.22 -8.10
N THR A 214 10.98 -2.73 -7.00
CA THR A 214 11.44 -1.89 -5.91
C THR A 214 12.94 -1.74 -6.06
N SER A 215 13.39 -0.55 -6.48
CA SER A 215 14.78 -0.23 -6.22
C SER A 215 14.98 -0.22 -4.72
N ASP A 216 15.99 -0.91 -4.22
CA ASP A 216 16.59 -0.58 -2.94
C ASP A 216 17.23 0.80 -3.11
N ALA A 217 16.43 1.85 -3.07
CA ALA A 217 16.94 3.14 -2.74
C ALA A 217 17.32 3.05 -1.25
N ALA A 218 18.57 2.67 -1.02
CA ALA A 218 19.20 2.75 0.28
C ALA A 218 19.23 4.20 0.78
#